data_fee6be65127d8f9df700ab5606c97b2d
#
_entry.id   fee6be65127d8f9df700ab5606c97b2d
#
_cell.length_a   1.000
_cell.length_b   1.000
_cell.length_c   1.000
_cell.angle_alpha   90.00
_cell.angle_beta   90.00
_cell.angle_gamma   90.00
#
_symmetry.space_group_name_H-M   'P 1'
#
loop_
_entity.id
_entity.type
_entity.pdbx_description
1 polymer ?
#
loop_
_entity_poly.entity_id
_entity_poly.type
_entity_poly.pdbx_seq_one_letter_code
_entity_poly.pdbx_strand_id
1 'polypeptide(L)'
;MTDSDKNFLALMPKLNSRRVDVLLEDVLGCRWTFSVLRAVARGVNRPGAIERYIEGISTKVLSDRLKNFTRAGIFERKPFAEIPPRVEYHLTDFGKKFLRLIKEAEKLQADLDKTGRQAR
;
A
#
# COMPACT_ATOMS: atom_id res chain seq x y z
N MET A 1 -5.40 26.63 -0.24
CA MET A 1 -5.23 25.22 0.12
C MET A 1 -6.36 24.79 1.03
N THR A 2 -7.11 23.78 0.63
CA THR A 2 -8.24 23.29 1.42
C THR A 2 -7.76 22.45 2.60
N ASP A 3 -8.64 22.21 3.58
CA ASP A 3 -8.31 21.35 4.71
C ASP A 3 -7.99 19.92 4.24
N SER A 4 -8.63 19.47 3.15
CA SER A 4 -8.34 18.17 2.55
C SER A 4 -6.91 18.08 2.04
N ASP A 5 -6.42 19.14 1.39
CA ASP A 5 -5.05 19.19 0.89
C ASP A 5 -4.05 19.20 2.02
N LYS A 6 -4.33 19.93 3.10
CA LYS A 6 -3.48 19.95 4.29
C LYS A 6 -3.42 18.58 4.93
N ASN A 7 -4.57 17.90 5.03
CA ASN A 7 -4.64 16.56 5.59
C ASN A 7 -3.87 15.55 4.73
N PHE A 8 -3.99 15.65 3.42
CA PHE A 8 -3.26 14.80 2.50
C PHE A 8 -1.74 14.96 2.67
N LEU A 9 -1.27 16.20 2.69
CA LEU A 9 0.15 16.51 2.87
C LEU A 9 0.65 16.06 4.24
N ALA A 10 -0.17 16.17 5.26
CA ALA A 10 0.17 15.74 6.61
C ALA A 10 0.23 14.21 6.72
N LEU A 11 -0.56 13.48 5.93
CA LEU A 11 -0.56 12.02 5.93
C LEU A 11 0.74 11.44 5.36
N MET A 12 1.35 12.11 4.39
CA MET A 12 2.58 11.63 3.76
C MET A 12 3.71 11.40 4.78
N PRO A 13 4.00 12.35 5.69
CA PRO A 13 4.95 12.10 6.76
C PRO A 13 4.46 11.07 7.78
N LYS A 14 3.16 11.05 8.07
CA LYS A 14 2.57 10.14 9.07
C LYS A 14 2.64 8.68 8.63
N LEU A 15 2.59 8.41 7.33
CA LEU A 15 2.78 7.05 6.81
C LEU A 15 4.13 6.47 7.26
N ASN A 16 5.11 7.34 7.50
CA ASN A 16 6.42 6.94 7.98
C ASN A 16 6.48 6.79 9.51
N SER A 17 5.43 7.17 10.25
CA SER A 17 5.41 7.16 11.71
C SER A 17 5.20 5.78 12.31
N ARG A 18 4.83 4.79 11.51
CA ARG A 18 4.56 3.41 11.92
C ARG A 18 3.39 3.28 12.89
N ARG A 19 2.44 4.19 12.82
CA ARG A 19 1.18 4.08 13.56
C ARG A 19 0.20 3.27 12.72
N VAL A 20 -0.35 2.21 13.30
CA VAL A 20 -1.23 1.30 12.56
C VAL A 20 -2.51 1.99 12.11
N ASP A 21 -3.08 2.85 12.93
CA ASP A 21 -4.30 3.59 12.55
C ASP A 21 -4.09 4.48 11.33
N VAL A 22 -2.95 5.16 11.27
CA VAL A 22 -2.60 6.01 10.14
C VAL A 22 -2.32 5.18 8.89
N LEU A 23 -1.61 4.07 9.04
CA LEU A 23 -1.31 3.17 7.92
C LEU A 23 -2.59 2.58 7.33
N LEU A 24 -3.53 2.17 8.19
CA LEU A 24 -4.82 1.66 7.76
C LEU A 24 -5.62 2.70 6.98
N GLU A 25 -5.68 3.91 7.52
CA GLU A 25 -6.41 5.01 6.90
C GLU A 25 -5.86 5.30 5.50
N ASP A 26 -4.55 5.34 5.35
CA ASP A 26 -3.92 5.61 4.07
C ASP A 26 -4.18 4.50 3.06
N VAL A 27 -4.03 3.25 3.46
CA VAL A 27 -4.23 2.10 2.56
C VAL A 27 -5.68 1.98 2.14
N LEU A 28 -6.63 2.13 3.07
CA LEU A 28 -8.05 2.01 2.76
C LEU A 28 -8.59 3.23 2.00
N GLY A 29 -7.96 4.39 2.19
CA GLY A 29 -8.38 5.62 1.54
C GLY A 29 -7.72 5.90 0.19
N CYS A 30 -6.71 5.15 -0.20
CA CYS A 30 -5.97 5.39 -1.43
C CYS A 30 -5.88 4.14 -2.29
N ARG A 31 -6.49 4.21 -3.46
CA ARG A 31 -6.53 3.11 -4.43
C ARG A 31 -5.13 2.60 -4.81
N TRP A 32 -4.22 3.52 -5.09
CA TRP A 32 -2.87 3.14 -5.53
C TRP A 32 -2.07 2.49 -4.41
N THR A 33 -2.23 2.98 -3.19
CA THR A 33 -1.55 2.43 -2.01
C THR A 33 -1.95 0.97 -1.80
N PHE A 34 -3.25 0.70 -1.85
CA PHE A 34 -3.77 -0.66 -1.69
C PHE A 34 -3.29 -1.57 -2.83
N SER A 35 -3.31 -1.08 -4.06
CA SER A 35 -2.92 -1.86 -5.23
C SER A 35 -1.45 -2.29 -5.17
N VAL A 36 -0.56 -1.42 -4.71
CA VAL A 36 0.86 -1.74 -4.55
C VAL A 36 1.05 -2.81 -3.47
N LEU A 37 0.37 -2.66 -2.34
CA LEU A 37 0.43 -3.65 -1.27
C LEU A 37 -0.03 -5.03 -1.78
N ARG A 38 -1.13 -5.07 -2.50
CA ARG A 38 -1.68 -6.31 -3.06
C ARG A 38 -0.73 -6.96 -4.06
N ALA A 39 -0.11 -6.18 -4.93
CA ALA A 39 0.83 -6.70 -5.94
C ALA A 39 1.98 -7.43 -5.26
N VAL A 40 2.62 -6.78 -4.29
CA VAL A 40 3.75 -7.37 -3.56
C VAL A 40 3.30 -8.61 -2.78
N ALA A 41 2.12 -8.56 -2.18
CA ALA A 41 1.56 -9.71 -1.44
C ALA A 41 1.34 -10.93 -2.35
N ARG A 42 1.08 -10.71 -3.63
CA ARG A 42 0.89 -11.78 -4.62
C ARG A 42 2.20 -12.24 -5.28
N GLY A 43 3.32 -11.73 -4.83
CA GLY A 43 4.62 -12.12 -5.35
C GLY A 43 5.11 -11.30 -6.53
N VAL A 44 4.40 -10.24 -6.90
CA VAL A 44 4.84 -9.29 -7.93
C VAL A 44 5.75 -8.30 -7.23
N ASN A 45 7.05 -8.54 -7.25
CA ASN A 45 7.98 -7.88 -6.33
C ASN A 45 9.04 -6.99 -6.98
N ARG A 46 9.10 -6.91 -8.31
CA ARG A 46 10.01 -6.01 -9.01
C ARG A 46 9.27 -4.77 -9.46
N PRO A 47 9.85 -3.56 -9.33
CA PRO A 47 9.16 -2.33 -9.69
C PRO A 47 8.57 -2.32 -11.10
N GLY A 48 9.31 -2.75 -12.10
CA GLY A 48 8.79 -2.82 -13.46
C GLY A 48 7.60 -3.78 -13.61
N ALA A 49 7.65 -4.91 -12.92
CA ALA A 49 6.56 -5.88 -12.94
C ALA A 49 5.32 -5.34 -12.20
N ILE A 50 5.53 -4.63 -11.10
CA ILE A 50 4.43 -4.01 -10.34
C ILE A 50 3.75 -2.95 -11.20
N GLU A 51 4.55 -2.14 -11.91
CA GLU A 51 4.02 -1.09 -12.79
C GLU A 51 3.14 -1.69 -13.90
N ARG A 52 3.55 -2.80 -14.47
CA ARG A 52 2.75 -3.49 -15.49
C ARG A 52 1.52 -4.17 -14.90
N TYR A 53 1.61 -4.64 -13.67
CA TYR A 53 0.51 -5.31 -12.97
C TYR A 53 -0.61 -4.35 -12.61
N ILE A 54 -0.27 -3.12 -12.25
CA ILE A 54 -1.25 -2.10 -11.82
C ILE A 54 -1.53 -1.18 -13.00
N GLU A 55 -2.68 -1.36 -13.61
CA GLU A 55 -3.08 -0.54 -14.75
C GLU A 55 -3.24 0.92 -14.35
N GLY A 56 -2.55 1.80 -15.07
CA GLY A 56 -2.70 3.24 -14.92
C GLY A 56 -1.81 3.89 -13.87
N ILE A 57 -1.03 3.13 -13.11
CA ILE A 57 -0.13 3.72 -12.13
C ILE A 57 1.08 4.36 -12.83
N SER A 58 1.46 5.57 -12.40
CA SER A 58 2.68 6.20 -12.92
C SER A 58 3.91 5.68 -12.19
N THR A 59 5.05 5.76 -12.86
CA THR A 59 6.34 5.39 -12.27
C THR A 59 6.61 6.17 -11.00
N LYS A 60 6.29 7.46 -10.99
CA LYS A 60 6.52 8.31 -9.82
C LYS A 60 5.64 7.89 -8.65
N VAL A 61 4.36 7.65 -8.88
CA VAL A 61 3.44 7.23 -7.81
C VAL A 61 3.89 5.89 -7.24
N LEU A 62 4.25 4.94 -8.09
CA LEU A 62 4.75 3.64 -7.64
C LEU A 62 6.01 3.80 -6.79
N SER A 63 6.97 4.58 -7.28
CA SER A 63 8.22 4.81 -6.55
C SER A 63 7.97 5.39 -5.16
N ASP A 64 7.08 6.37 -5.06
CA ASP A 64 6.74 6.99 -3.78
C ASP A 64 6.07 6.00 -2.83
N ARG A 65 5.17 5.17 -3.33
CA ARG A 65 4.49 4.16 -2.50
C ARG A 65 5.45 3.10 -2.00
N LEU A 66 6.36 2.64 -2.86
CA LEU A 66 7.38 1.67 -2.46
C LEU A 66 8.28 2.22 -1.36
N LYS A 67 8.71 3.47 -1.47
CA LYS A 67 9.52 4.13 -0.44
C LYS A 67 8.74 4.25 0.87
N ASN A 68 7.50 4.68 0.81
CA ASN A 68 6.68 4.88 2.00
C ASN A 68 6.43 3.58 2.75
N PHE A 69 6.09 2.51 2.03
CA PHE A 69 5.88 1.19 2.64
C PHE A 69 7.18 0.66 3.25
N THR A 70 8.31 0.92 2.61
CA THR A 70 9.61 0.48 3.13
C THR A 70 9.94 1.22 4.42
N ARG A 71 9.74 2.53 4.46
CA ARG A 71 9.96 3.34 5.66
C ARG A 71 9.04 2.94 6.81
N ALA A 72 7.80 2.58 6.48
CA ALA A 72 6.83 2.13 7.48
C ALA A 72 7.12 0.73 8.02
N GLY A 73 8.07 0.02 7.42
CA GLY A 73 8.41 -1.35 7.84
C GLY A 73 7.48 -2.42 7.30
N ILE A 74 6.64 -2.07 6.33
CA ILE A 74 5.72 -3.02 5.68
C ILE A 74 6.43 -3.81 4.58
N PHE A 75 7.31 -3.14 3.82
CA PHE A 75 8.14 -3.78 2.81
C PHE A 75 9.60 -3.80 3.21
N GLU A 76 10.31 -4.81 2.74
CA GLU A 76 11.75 -4.90 2.77
C GLU A 76 12.27 -4.79 1.35
N ARG A 77 13.21 -3.88 1.11
CA ARG A 77 13.84 -3.68 -0.19
C ARG A 77 15.09 -4.55 -0.27
N LYS A 78 15.15 -5.42 -1.26
CA LYS A 78 16.29 -6.33 -1.47
C LYS A 78 16.97 -6.01 -2.79
N PRO A 79 18.12 -5.32 -2.77
CA PRO A 79 18.89 -5.09 -3.98
C PRO A 79 19.73 -6.32 -4.31
N PHE A 80 19.92 -6.59 -5.60
CA PHE A 80 20.76 -7.66 -6.11
C PHE A 80 21.82 -7.07 -7.01
N ALA A 81 23.07 -7.40 -6.73
CA ALA A 81 24.22 -6.94 -7.51
C ALA A 81 24.35 -7.77 -8.78
N GLU A 82 23.51 -7.48 -9.73
CA GLU A 82 23.47 -8.13 -11.04
C GLU A 82 23.68 -7.08 -12.15
N ILE A 83 23.84 -7.55 -13.38
CA ILE A 83 23.92 -6.69 -14.56
C ILE A 83 22.82 -7.13 -15.53
N PRO A 84 21.74 -6.34 -15.72
CA PRO A 84 21.45 -5.06 -15.06
C PRO A 84 21.07 -5.24 -13.57
N PRO A 85 21.21 -4.18 -12.74
CA PRO A 85 20.86 -4.25 -11.33
C PRO A 85 19.38 -4.59 -11.15
N ARG A 86 19.08 -5.38 -10.13
CA ARG A 86 17.72 -5.80 -9.81
C ARG A 86 17.38 -5.41 -8.39
N VAL A 87 16.14 -4.98 -8.17
CA VAL A 87 15.59 -4.71 -6.85
C VAL A 87 14.29 -5.47 -6.70
N GLU A 88 14.08 -6.08 -5.54
CA GLU A 88 12.83 -6.72 -5.18
C GLU A 88 12.29 -6.15 -3.89
N TYR A 89 10.96 -6.12 -3.78
CA TYR A 89 10.26 -5.71 -2.57
C TYR A 89 9.47 -6.89 -2.03
N HIS A 90 9.61 -7.14 -0.74
CA HIS A 90 8.95 -8.26 -0.08
C HIS A 90 8.25 -7.77 1.18
N LEU A 91 7.18 -8.46 1.58
CA LEU A 91 6.53 -8.17 2.85
C LEU A 91 7.44 -8.58 4.01
N THR A 92 7.57 -7.70 4.98
CA THR A 92 8.17 -8.04 6.26
C THR A 92 7.17 -8.86 7.09
N ASP A 93 7.61 -9.37 8.24
CA ASP A 93 6.70 -10.04 9.17
C ASP A 93 5.59 -9.08 9.62
N PHE A 94 5.96 -7.83 9.92
CA PHE A 94 4.99 -6.78 10.21
C PHE A 94 4.05 -6.55 9.03
N GLY A 95 4.58 -6.49 7.82
CA GLY A 95 3.79 -6.32 6.61
C GLY A 95 2.76 -7.42 6.41
N LYS A 96 3.12 -8.66 6.71
CA LYS A 96 2.20 -9.80 6.64
C LYS A 96 1.06 -9.67 7.64
N LYS A 97 1.36 -9.23 8.86
CA LYS A 97 0.35 -8.98 9.89
C LYS A 97 -0.57 -7.85 9.47
N PHE A 98 0.01 -6.78 8.93
CA PHE A 98 -0.75 -5.64 8.44
C PHE A 98 -1.70 -6.05 7.31
N LEU A 99 -1.23 -6.88 6.38
CA LEU A 99 -2.06 -7.38 5.28
C LEU A 99 -3.26 -8.19 5.78
N ARG A 100 -3.07 -9.01 6.81
CA ARG A 100 -4.17 -9.75 7.42
C ARG A 100 -5.25 -8.82 7.97
N LEU A 101 -4.81 -7.74 8.59
CA LEU A 101 -5.74 -6.72 9.11
C LEU A 101 -6.51 -6.04 7.98
N ILE A 102 -5.83 -5.72 6.87
CA ILE A 102 -6.48 -5.15 5.70
C ILE A 102 -7.54 -6.10 5.12
N LYS A 103 -7.22 -7.38 5.04
CA LYS A 103 -8.17 -8.39 4.53
C LYS A 103 -9.42 -8.49 5.41
N GLU A 104 -9.25 -8.40 6.72
CA GLU A 104 -10.39 -8.39 7.64
C GLU A 104 -11.23 -7.12 7.45
N ALA A 105 -10.58 -5.98 7.26
CA ALA A 105 -11.30 -4.73 6.99
C ALA A 105 -12.10 -4.81 5.69
N GLU A 106 -11.55 -5.44 4.65
CA GLU A 106 -12.26 -5.64 3.39
C GLU A 106 -13.50 -6.52 3.56
N LYS A 107 -13.41 -7.57 4.38
CA LYS A 107 -14.55 -8.43 4.68
C LYS A 107 -15.66 -7.65 5.38
N LEU A 108 -15.29 -6.82 6.35
CA LEU A 108 -16.25 -5.98 7.06
C LEU A 108 -16.93 -4.99 6.11
N GLN A 109 -16.17 -4.42 5.18
CA GLN A 109 -16.73 -3.50 4.21
C GLN A 109 -17.73 -4.22 3.28
N ALA A 110 -17.42 -5.43 2.86
CA ALA A 110 -18.33 -6.24 2.04
C ALA A 110 -19.64 -6.54 2.78
N ASP A 111 -19.56 -6.87 4.07
CA ASP A 111 -20.74 -7.12 4.90
C ASP A 111 -21.56 -5.85 5.07
N LEU A 112 -20.90 -4.73 5.28
CA LEU A 112 -21.58 -3.45 5.42
C LEU A 112 -22.30 -3.06 4.13
N ASP A 113 -21.68 -3.29 2.98
CA ASP A 113 -22.27 -2.99 1.68
C ASP A 113 -23.54 -3.81 1.45
N LYS A 114 -23.53 -5.08 1.81
CA LYS A 114 -24.71 -5.95 1.72
C LYS A 114 -25.82 -5.45 2.62
N THR A 115 -25.50 -5.14 3.87
CA THR A 115 -26.48 -4.65 4.84
C THR A 115 -27.05 -3.29 4.41
N GLY A 116 -26.20 -2.40 3.92
CA GLY A 116 -26.62 -1.10 3.43
C GLY A 116 -27.60 -1.18 2.27
N ARG A 117 -27.39 -2.12 1.36
CA ARG A 117 -28.31 -2.36 0.24
C ARG A 117 -29.66 -2.85 0.71
N GLN A 118 -29.67 -3.71 1.73
CA GLN A 118 -30.92 -4.25 2.29
C GLN A 118 -31.68 -3.22 3.11
N ALA A 119 -30.97 -2.31 3.77
CA ALA A 119 -31.56 -1.29 4.60
C ALA A 119 -32.19 -0.15 3.79
N ARG A 120 -31.90 -0.05 2.52
CA ARG A 120 -32.47 0.94 1.60
C ARG A 120 -33.57 0.30 0.77
#